data_c40245e7a685fec2a82edecec260d0ea
#
_entry.id   c40245e7a685fec2a82edecec260d0ea
#
_cell.length_a   1.000
_cell.length_b   1.000
_cell.length_c   1.000
_cell.angle_alpha   90.00
_cell.angle_beta   90.00
_cell.angle_gamma   90.00
#
_symmetry.space_group_name_H-M   'P 1'
#
loop_
_entity.id
_entity.type
_entity.pdbx_description
1 polymer ?
#
loop_
_entity_poly.entity_id
_entity_poly.type
_entity_poly.pdbx_seq_one_letter_code
_entity_poly.pdbx_strand_id
1 'polypeptide(L)'
;MKAKLTSITAAIAALSAYAGEYYIPQNGESYTVDEYGILYCGQAGVDPSKTSEVYYRNSAIKGWATGYENVSYGSNVIDRWRTPEKALGSAGLADYGDTDPSSPNYDPDASSVYHVVSLGDGGSITLTFGGPIVDGEGLDFAVFENAVNAGFLELAYVSVSTDGVNFITFPNFYVGANPIGPYTNDNYPEYIYNLGSKYMCNWGHGYDLGELQYAYDYAVAHYDAASDSTTGNSAFSLEYTKHIIEMFSLVDLGDINYVRIDDITGDGSCVDSAGNPIYDPYPSSESGGFDLNAVGVINYAPAVPEPETVAAALGLFAAAAAAGKRRK
;
A
#
# COMPACT_ATOMS: atom_id res chain seq x y z
N MET A 1 4.63 18.09 -22.88
CA MET A 1 5.44 17.31 -21.96
C MET A 1 5.96 18.15 -20.78
N LYS A 2 6.77 19.19 -20.95
CA LYS A 2 7.26 20.03 -19.84
C LYS A 2 6.16 20.66 -18.95
N ALA A 3 5.07 21.14 -19.51
CA ALA A 3 3.96 21.76 -18.74
C ALA A 3 3.18 20.72 -17.90
N LYS A 4 2.97 19.49 -18.41
CA LYS A 4 2.36 18.39 -17.64
C LYS A 4 3.26 17.95 -16.49
N LEU A 5 4.56 17.83 -16.73
CA LEU A 5 5.52 17.45 -15.68
C LEU A 5 5.53 18.48 -14.54
N THR A 6 5.45 19.77 -14.86
CA THR A 6 5.37 20.85 -13.85
C THR A 6 4.06 20.78 -13.06
N SER A 7 2.94 20.44 -13.69
CA SER A 7 1.64 20.28 -13.01
C SER A 7 1.62 19.07 -12.09
N ILE A 8 2.18 17.95 -12.54
CA ILE A 8 2.33 16.72 -11.72
C ILE A 8 3.20 17.02 -10.51
N THR A 9 4.37 17.61 -10.68
CA THR A 9 5.27 17.99 -9.60
C THR A 9 4.58 18.93 -8.60
N ALA A 10 3.77 19.89 -9.07
CA ALA A 10 3.03 20.81 -8.22
C ALA A 10 1.90 20.09 -7.45
N ALA A 11 1.22 19.10 -8.05
CA ALA A 11 0.18 18.34 -7.39
C ALA A 11 0.78 17.39 -6.35
N ILE A 12 1.86 16.70 -6.68
CA ILE A 12 2.61 15.86 -5.73
C ILE A 12 3.11 16.71 -4.56
N ALA A 13 3.71 17.88 -4.82
CA ALA A 13 4.16 18.80 -3.76
C ALA A 13 3.00 19.34 -2.91
N ALA A 14 1.81 19.51 -3.49
CA ALA A 14 0.64 19.96 -2.76
C ALA A 14 0.01 18.84 -1.94
N LEU A 15 -0.05 17.62 -2.45
CA LEU A 15 -0.46 16.42 -1.72
C LEU A 15 0.50 16.16 -0.56
N SER A 16 1.81 16.21 -0.80
CA SER A 16 2.81 16.01 0.24
C SER A 16 2.84 17.14 1.30
N ALA A 17 2.41 18.35 0.97
CA ALA A 17 2.29 19.43 1.95
C ALA A 17 1.08 19.25 2.90
N TYR A 18 0.04 18.54 2.47
CA TYR A 18 -1.14 18.26 3.27
C TYR A 18 -0.92 17.06 4.21
N ALA A 19 -0.31 16.00 3.71
CA ALA A 19 -0.03 14.76 4.44
C ALA A 19 1.26 14.79 5.30
N GLY A 20 1.85 15.99 5.51
CA GLY A 20 3.14 16.17 6.17
C GLY A 20 4.31 15.79 5.27
N GLU A 21 4.83 16.75 4.52
CA GLU A 21 6.04 16.69 3.64
C GLU A 21 6.54 15.28 3.26
N TYR A 22 5.81 14.58 2.38
CA TYR A 22 6.35 13.41 1.71
C TYR A 22 7.52 13.84 0.83
N TYR A 23 8.67 13.23 1.07
CA TYR A 23 9.84 13.49 0.24
C TYR A 23 9.71 12.70 -1.06
N ILE A 24 9.67 13.40 -2.18
CA ILE A 24 9.79 12.81 -3.50
C ILE A 24 11.22 13.06 -3.96
N PRO A 25 12.03 11.99 -4.14
CA PRO A 25 13.39 12.15 -4.64
C PRO A 25 13.37 12.88 -5.98
N GLN A 26 14.23 13.89 -6.10
CA GLN A 26 14.43 14.58 -7.37
C GLN A 26 15.43 13.80 -8.21
N ASN A 27 15.27 13.77 -9.53
CA ASN A 27 16.20 13.10 -10.44
C ASN A 27 17.66 13.48 -10.14
N GLY A 28 18.49 12.50 -9.79
CA GLY A 28 19.92 12.66 -9.53
C GLY A 28 20.32 12.54 -8.05
N GLU A 29 19.39 12.22 -7.14
CA GLU A 29 19.75 11.94 -5.73
C GLU A 29 20.26 10.50 -5.59
N SER A 30 21.30 10.36 -4.78
CA SER A 30 21.92 9.05 -4.48
C SER A 30 21.19 8.36 -3.34
N TYR A 31 20.87 7.11 -3.53
CA TYR A 31 20.35 6.24 -2.48
C TYR A 31 21.51 5.69 -1.64
N THR A 32 21.27 5.56 -0.34
CA THR A 32 22.17 4.81 0.56
C THR A 32 21.46 3.52 0.97
N VAL A 33 22.16 2.40 0.81
CA VAL A 33 21.71 1.09 1.32
C VAL A 33 22.45 0.86 2.62
N ASP A 34 21.73 0.51 3.69
CA ASP A 34 22.36 0.19 4.96
C ASP A 34 22.98 -1.23 4.98
N GLU A 35 23.57 -1.61 6.12
CA GLU A 35 24.21 -2.91 6.33
C GLU A 35 23.22 -4.10 6.21
N TYR A 36 21.90 -3.84 6.21
CA TYR A 36 20.84 -4.84 6.05
C TYR A 36 20.26 -4.86 4.64
N GLY A 37 20.80 -4.08 3.70
CA GLY A 37 20.30 -4.00 2.33
C GLY A 37 19.07 -3.10 2.19
N ILE A 38 18.77 -2.28 3.18
CA ILE A 38 17.60 -1.40 3.21
C ILE A 38 17.92 -0.11 2.48
N LEU A 39 17.06 0.25 1.52
CA LEU A 39 17.18 1.48 0.77
C LEU A 39 16.62 2.66 1.55
N TYR A 40 17.45 3.64 1.82
CA TYR A 40 17.02 4.94 2.30
C TYR A 40 16.86 5.90 1.10
N CYS A 41 15.61 6.28 0.82
CA CYS A 41 15.33 7.44 -0.01
C CYS A 41 15.49 8.67 0.87
N GLY A 42 16.61 9.35 0.74
CA GLY A 42 16.79 10.61 1.45
C GLY A 42 18.24 11.02 1.55
N GLN A 43 18.47 12.32 1.56
CA GLN A 43 19.74 12.88 1.96
C GLN A 43 20.00 12.55 3.45
N ALA A 44 21.23 12.29 3.80
CA ALA A 44 21.62 12.17 5.21
C ALA A 44 21.12 13.41 5.98
N GLY A 45 20.20 13.20 6.92
CA GLY A 45 19.58 14.27 7.71
C GLY A 45 18.09 14.53 7.44
N VAL A 46 17.44 13.76 6.57
CA VAL A 46 15.98 13.82 6.41
C VAL A 46 15.31 13.21 7.66
N ASP A 47 14.35 13.93 8.21
CA ASP A 47 13.55 13.47 9.33
C ASP A 47 12.74 12.25 8.89
N PRO A 48 12.97 11.05 9.45
CA PRO A 48 12.22 9.85 9.08
C PRO A 48 10.71 9.95 9.38
N SER A 49 10.28 10.90 10.22
CA SER A 49 8.85 11.16 10.45
C SER A 49 8.15 11.83 9.26
N LYS A 50 8.91 12.23 8.23
CA LYS A 50 8.42 12.93 7.05
C LYS A 50 8.50 12.10 5.76
N THR A 51 8.80 10.80 5.86
CA THR A 51 8.85 9.87 4.72
C THR A 51 7.66 8.93 4.75
N SER A 52 7.26 8.39 3.60
CA SER A 52 6.25 7.33 3.53
C SER A 52 6.79 5.95 3.93
N GLU A 53 8.03 5.87 4.40
CA GLU A 53 8.70 4.64 4.81
C GLU A 53 8.17 4.14 6.14
N VAL A 54 7.72 2.90 6.19
CA VAL A 54 7.24 2.26 7.42
C VAL A 54 7.99 0.95 7.63
N TYR A 55 8.89 0.92 8.61
CA TYR A 55 9.54 -0.32 8.99
C TYR A 55 8.56 -1.27 9.69
N TYR A 56 8.55 -2.57 9.36
CA TYR A 56 7.57 -3.52 9.89
C TYR A 56 7.55 -3.65 11.42
N ARG A 57 8.64 -3.29 12.11
CA ARG A 57 8.71 -3.20 13.58
C ARG A 57 8.42 -1.81 14.13
N ASN A 58 7.95 -0.89 13.30
CA ASN A 58 7.57 0.43 13.77
C ASN A 58 6.45 0.29 14.82
N SER A 59 6.66 0.87 16.01
CA SER A 59 5.71 0.82 17.13
C SER A 59 4.39 1.56 16.84
N ALA A 60 4.34 2.36 15.78
CA ALA A 60 3.11 2.97 15.30
C ALA A 60 2.14 1.94 14.71
N ILE A 61 2.63 0.82 14.17
CA ILE A 61 1.77 -0.26 13.66
C ILE A 61 1.00 -0.89 14.82
N LYS A 62 -0.32 -0.82 14.79
CA LYS A 62 -1.24 -1.32 15.82
C LYS A 62 -1.89 -2.64 15.45
N GLY A 63 -1.89 -2.99 14.17
CA GLY A 63 -2.51 -4.21 13.67
C GLY A 63 -2.03 -4.53 12.25
N TRP A 64 -2.50 -5.65 11.76
CA TRP A 64 -2.20 -6.20 10.45
C TRP A 64 -3.47 -6.74 9.82
N ALA A 65 -3.48 -6.95 8.50
CA ALA A 65 -4.56 -7.64 7.83
C ALA A 65 -4.83 -8.99 8.49
N THR A 66 -6.09 -9.31 8.73
CA THR A 66 -6.55 -10.54 9.42
C THR A 66 -7.37 -11.45 8.53
N GLY A 67 -7.78 -10.97 7.37
CA GLY A 67 -8.53 -11.72 6.38
C GLY A 67 -8.35 -11.16 4.99
N TYR A 68 -8.82 -11.89 4.01
CA TYR A 68 -8.82 -11.49 2.60
C TYR A 68 -10.11 -11.96 1.91
N GLU A 69 -10.46 -11.30 0.84
CA GLU A 69 -11.58 -11.68 -0.04
C GLU A 69 -11.33 -11.21 -1.48
N ASN A 70 -12.20 -11.61 -2.41
CA ASN A 70 -12.19 -11.16 -3.79
C ASN A 70 -10.81 -11.30 -4.47
N VAL A 71 -10.14 -12.44 -4.26
CA VAL A 71 -8.84 -12.70 -4.90
C VAL A 71 -9.08 -13.06 -6.36
N SER A 72 -8.41 -12.33 -7.26
CA SER A 72 -8.36 -12.61 -8.69
C SER A 72 -6.92 -12.68 -9.14
N TYR A 73 -6.50 -13.80 -9.68
CA TYR A 73 -5.14 -13.93 -10.19
C TYR A 73 -5.06 -13.55 -11.66
N GLY A 74 -4.09 -12.71 -11.96
CA GLY A 74 -3.75 -12.33 -13.33
C GLY A 74 -2.94 -13.39 -14.07
N SER A 75 -2.28 -12.99 -15.16
CA SER A 75 -1.39 -13.88 -15.90
C SER A 75 -0.03 -14.04 -15.23
N ASN A 76 0.79 -14.97 -15.72
CA ASN A 76 2.19 -15.17 -15.32
C ASN A 76 2.45 -15.53 -13.84
N VAL A 77 1.42 -15.96 -13.10
CA VAL A 77 1.57 -16.48 -11.73
C VAL A 77 1.18 -17.95 -11.68
N ILE A 78 2.04 -18.79 -11.09
CA ILE A 78 1.80 -20.23 -10.91
C ILE A 78 1.22 -20.56 -9.53
N ASP A 79 0.60 -21.72 -9.38
CA ASP A 79 -0.15 -22.13 -8.17
C ASP A 79 0.66 -22.02 -6.87
N ARG A 80 1.96 -22.23 -6.93
CA ARG A 80 2.86 -22.14 -5.76
C ARG A 80 2.85 -20.75 -5.10
N TRP A 81 2.57 -19.69 -5.87
CA TRP A 81 2.54 -18.31 -5.39
C TRP A 81 1.14 -17.78 -5.12
N ARG A 82 0.11 -18.57 -5.44
CA ARG A 82 -1.30 -18.26 -5.18
C ARG A 82 -1.67 -18.58 -3.74
N THR A 83 -1.05 -17.91 -2.78
CA THR A 83 -1.12 -18.16 -1.34
C THR A 83 -1.60 -16.93 -0.59
N PRO A 84 -2.88 -16.53 -0.73
CA PRO A 84 -3.40 -15.25 -0.22
C PRO A 84 -3.31 -15.12 1.31
N GLU A 85 -3.28 -16.25 2.03
CA GLU A 85 -3.07 -16.29 3.48
C GLU A 85 -1.69 -15.75 3.92
N LYS A 86 -0.73 -15.70 3.01
CA LYS A 86 0.60 -15.14 3.30
C LYS A 86 0.62 -13.62 3.35
N ALA A 87 -0.43 -12.95 2.83
CA ALA A 87 -0.60 -11.51 2.99
C ALA A 87 -1.16 -11.12 4.37
N LEU A 88 -1.40 -12.09 5.26
CA LEU A 88 -1.96 -11.86 6.58
C LEU A 88 -0.91 -11.85 7.67
N GLY A 89 -1.10 -10.98 8.66
CA GLY A 89 -0.17 -10.83 9.76
C GLY A 89 1.01 -9.91 9.43
N SER A 90 2.07 -10.03 10.19
CA SER A 90 3.21 -9.10 10.12
C SER A 90 4.09 -9.33 8.89
N ALA A 91 4.52 -8.25 8.25
CA ALA A 91 5.51 -8.28 7.18
C ALA A 91 6.85 -8.91 7.59
N GLY A 92 7.18 -8.96 8.86
CA GLY A 92 8.38 -9.64 9.37
C GLY A 92 8.41 -11.15 9.13
N LEU A 93 7.30 -11.72 8.63
CA LEU A 93 7.29 -13.10 8.15
C LEU A 93 8.03 -13.26 6.80
N ALA A 94 8.26 -12.19 6.07
CA ALA A 94 9.06 -12.17 4.84
C ALA A 94 10.52 -11.77 5.09
N ASP A 95 11.02 -11.91 6.31
CA ASP A 95 12.40 -11.60 6.64
C ASP A 95 13.38 -12.41 5.76
N TYR A 96 14.55 -11.83 5.44
CA TYR A 96 15.66 -12.51 4.76
C TYR A 96 16.21 -13.64 5.65
N GLY A 97 15.42 -14.68 5.86
CA GLY A 97 15.90 -15.91 6.45
C GLY A 97 16.92 -16.57 5.52
N ASP A 98 17.86 -17.29 6.09
CA ASP A 98 18.83 -18.05 5.32
C ASP A 98 18.14 -19.20 4.56
N THR A 99 17.77 -18.92 3.32
CA THR A 99 17.08 -19.87 2.43
C THR A 99 18.04 -20.79 1.67
N ASP A 100 19.36 -20.68 1.89
CA ASP A 100 20.33 -21.59 1.29
C ASP A 100 20.32 -22.93 2.02
N PRO A 101 19.83 -24.02 1.37
CA PRO A 101 19.82 -25.35 1.98
C PRO A 101 21.21 -25.88 2.37
N SER A 102 22.27 -25.25 1.91
CA SER A 102 23.67 -25.60 2.26
C SER A 102 24.18 -24.80 3.44
N SER A 103 23.46 -23.77 3.89
CA SER A 103 23.84 -22.97 5.05
C SER A 103 23.62 -23.72 6.36
N PRO A 104 24.51 -23.56 7.34
CA PRO A 104 24.30 -24.10 8.69
C PRO A 104 23.15 -23.42 9.44
N ASN A 105 22.67 -22.27 8.93
CA ASN A 105 21.55 -21.51 9.49
C ASN A 105 20.27 -21.69 8.64
N TYR A 106 20.25 -22.63 7.70
CA TYR A 106 19.08 -22.91 6.89
C TYR A 106 17.88 -23.28 7.76
N ASP A 107 16.83 -22.52 7.63
CA ASP A 107 15.53 -22.80 8.23
C ASP A 107 14.49 -22.96 7.10
N PRO A 108 14.03 -24.18 6.83
CA PRO A 108 13.04 -24.43 5.78
C PRO A 108 11.68 -23.76 6.08
N ASP A 109 11.43 -23.41 7.34
CA ASP A 109 10.24 -22.73 7.81
C ASP A 109 10.52 -21.23 8.06
N ALA A 110 11.78 -20.79 7.84
CA ALA A 110 12.11 -19.38 7.95
C ALA A 110 11.23 -18.58 7.02
N SER A 111 10.66 -17.55 7.55
CA SER A 111 10.09 -16.46 6.82
C SER A 111 11.12 -15.98 5.79
N SER A 112 10.89 -16.30 4.55
CA SER A 112 11.75 -15.92 3.44
C SER A 112 11.11 -14.75 2.71
N VAL A 113 11.87 -14.07 1.87
CA VAL A 113 11.34 -13.12 0.86
C VAL A 113 10.21 -13.73 0.03
N TYR A 114 10.02 -15.03 0.10
CA TYR A 114 8.96 -15.79 -0.55
C TYR A 114 7.68 -15.96 0.30
N HIS A 115 7.59 -15.30 1.47
CA HIS A 115 6.35 -15.29 2.26
C HIS A 115 5.40 -14.21 1.75
N VAL A 116 4.93 -14.38 0.54
CA VAL A 116 4.09 -13.43 -0.20
C VAL A 116 2.99 -14.16 -0.95
N VAL A 117 1.98 -13.43 -1.37
CA VAL A 117 1.09 -13.80 -2.47
C VAL A 117 1.47 -12.98 -3.69
N SER A 118 1.77 -13.65 -4.81
CA SER A 118 1.94 -12.98 -6.10
C SER A 118 0.58 -12.88 -6.77
N LEU A 119 0.21 -11.67 -7.20
CA LEU A 119 -1.12 -11.43 -7.77
C LEU A 119 -1.21 -11.84 -9.25
N GLY A 120 -0.09 -11.89 -9.96
CA GLY A 120 -0.08 -12.06 -11.41
C GLY A 120 -0.44 -10.77 -12.14
N ASP A 121 0.02 -10.62 -13.39
CA ASP A 121 -0.22 -9.42 -14.20
C ASP A 121 -1.72 -9.13 -14.33
N GLY A 122 -2.18 -8.05 -13.72
CA GLY A 122 -3.58 -7.63 -13.65
C GLY A 122 -4.41 -8.36 -12.60
N GLY A 123 -3.79 -9.00 -11.61
CA GLY A 123 -4.48 -9.63 -10.48
C GLY A 123 -4.89 -8.66 -9.39
N SER A 124 -5.67 -9.14 -8.41
CA SER A 124 -6.10 -8.31 -7.29
C SER A 124 -6.41 -9.10 -6.04
N ILE A 125 -6.36 -8.43 -4.88
CA ILE A 125 -6.77 -8.96 -3.58
C ILE A 125 -7.37 -7.83 -2.73
N THR A 126 -8.39 -8.16 -1.94
CA THR A 126 -8.96 -7.27 -0.94
C THR A 126 -8.63 -7.78 0.46
N LEU A 127 -7.99 -6.95 1.28
CA LEU A 127 -7.61 -7.26 2.67
C LEU A 127 -8.67 -6.72 3.62
N THR A 128 -8.92 -7.47 4.72
CA THR A 128 -9.81 -7.09 5.82
C THR A 128 -9.06 -7.08 7.15
N PHE A 129 -9.61 -6.36 8.13
CA PHE A 129 -8.93 -6.06 9.38
C PHE A 129 -9.83 -6.41 10.59
N GLY A 130 -9.27 -6.47 11.79
CA GLY A 130 -10.00 -6.72 13.02
C GLY A 130 -10.84 -5.53 13.53
N GLY A 131 -10.86 -4.44 12.80
CA GLY A 131 -11.62 -3.21 13.01
C GLY A 131 -11.24 -2.18 11.95
N PRO A 132 -11.90 -1.01 11.91
CA PRO A 132 -11.67 -0.04 10.84
C PRO A 132 -10.33 0.69 10.98
N ILE A 133 -9.70 0.97 9.85
CA ILE A 133 -8.66 1.98 9.70
C ILE A 133 -9.37 3.33 9.68
N VAL A 134 -8.82 4.31 10.37
CA VAL A 134 -9.40 5.65 10.50
C VAL A 134 -8.39 6.70 10.06
N ASP A 135 -8.89 7.79 9.50
CA ASP A 135 -8.09 8.98 9.20
C ASP A 135 -7.60 9.60 10.52
N GLY A 136 -6.28 9.60 10.72
CA GLY A 136 -5.61 10.10 11.91
C GLY A 136 -4.55 11.14 11.59
N GLU A 137 -3.63 11.39 12.49
CA GLU A 137 -2.49 12.26 12.23
C GLU A 137 -1.39 11.49 11.48
N GLY A 138 -1.11 11.88 10.24
CA GLY A 138 -0.08 11.29 9.39
C GLY A 138 -0.51 9.98 8.74
N LEU A 139 0.41 9.02 8.65
CA LEU A 139 0.13 7.76 7.97
C LEU A 139 -0.87 6.89 8.73
N ASP A 140 -1.84 6.29 8.03
CA ASP A 140 -2.89 5.46 8.61
C ASP A 140 -2.66 3.97 8.41
N PHE A 141 -2.02 3.59 7.32
CA PHE A 141 -1.61 2.20 7.07
C PHE A 141 -0.40 2.15 6.14
N ALA A 142 0.16 0.96 5.96
CA ALA A 142 1.27 0.75 5.04
C ALA A 142 1.12 -0.59 4.29
N VAL A 143 1.47 -0.57 3.01
CA VAL A 143 1.55 -1.75 2.13
C VAL A 143 2.99 -2.21 2.05
N PHE A 144 3.22 -3.51 2.22
CA PHE A 144 4.53 -4.14 2.18
C PHE A 144 4.60 -5.08 0.98
N GLU A 145 5.52 -4.82 0.10
CA GLU A 145 5.90 -5.64 -1.04
C GLU A 145 7.28 -6.25 -0.75
N ASN A 146 7.65 -7.33 -1.41
CA ASN A 146 8.90 -8.04 -1.10
C ASN A 146 10.09 -7.67 -2.00
N ALA A 147 10.12 -6.49 -2.59
CA ALA A 147 11.21 -6.05 -3.46
C ALA A 147 12.58 -6.43 -2.92
N VAL A 148 13.32 -7.22 -3.69
CA VAL A 148 14.63 -7.73 -3.30
C VAL A 148 15.77 -6.78 -3.67
N ASN A 149 15.48 -5.76 -4.49
CA ASN A 149 16.40 -4.69 -4.82
C ASN A 149 15.64 -3.42 -5.22
N ALA A 150 16.32 -2.29 -5.10
CA ALA A 150 15.77 -0.95 -5.24
C ALA A 150 15.31 -0.55 -6.65
N GLY A 151 15.68 -1.32 -7.65
CA GLY A 151 15.31 -1.04 -9.06
C GLY A 151 14.33 -2.06 -9.64
N PHE A 152 13.96 -3.07 -8.86
CA PHE A 152 12.99 -4.08 -9.26
C PHE A 152 11.77 -3.94 -8.34
N LEU A 153 10.90 -3.02 -8.70
CA LEU A 153 9.69 -2.69 -7.96
C LEU A 153 8.49 -3.04 -8.84
N GLU A 154 7.68 -3.99 -8.41
CA GLU A 154 6.39 -4.31 -9.03
C GLU A 154 5.32 -3.41 -8.43
N LEU A 155 4.41 -2.92 -9.26
CA LEU A 155 3.53 -1.83 -8.88
C LEU A 155 2.09 -2.27 -8.76
N ALA A 156 1.33 -1.61 -7.89
CA ALA A 156 -0.10 -1.84 -7.74
C ALA A 156 -0.84 -0.54 -7.40
N TYR A 157 -2.08 -0.44 -7.84
CA TYR A 157 -3.02 0.54 -7.30
C TYR A 157 -3.43 0.12 -5.89
N VAL A 158 -3.57 1.10 -5.02
CA VAL A 158 -4.09 0.91 -3.67
C VAL A 158 -5.38 1.69 -3.52
N SER A 159 -6.43 0.99 -3.12
CA SER A 159 -7.77 1.56 -2.94
C SER A 159 -8.32 1.15 -1.58
N VAL A 160 -9.19 2.00 -1.02
CA VAL A 160 -9.85 1.75 0.26
C VAL A 160 -11.36 1.83 0.14
N SER A 161 -12.06 1.14 1.03
CA SER A 161 -13.52 1.08 1.04
C SER A 161 -14.06 0.91 2.45
N THR A 162 -15.25 1.47 2.70
CA THR A 162 -16.06 1.21 3.89
C THR A 162 -16.87 -0.07 3.76
N ASP A 163 -17.44 -0.35 2.58
CA ASP A 163 -18.46 -1.38 2.35
C ASP A 163 -18.00 -2.59 1.52
N GLY A 164 -16.75 -2.57 1.03
CA GLY A 164 -16.18 -3.62 0.17
C GLY A 164 -16.71 -3.62 -1.28
N VAL A 165 -17.50 -2.63 -1.66
CA VAL A 165 -18.10 -2.46 -2.99
C VAL A 165 -17.62 -1.18 -3.67
N ASN A 166 -17.70 -0.07 -2.95
CA ASN A 166 -17.28 1.24 -3.42
C ASN A 166 -15.85 1.52 -2.97
N PHE A 167 -14.92 1.51 -3.90
CA PHE A 167 -13.51 1.71 -3.63
C PHE A 167 -13.03 3.04 -4.17
N ILE A 168 -12.31 3.81 -3.34
CA ILE A 168 -11.63 5.04 -3.72
C ILE A 168 -10.13 4.76 -3.85
N THR A 169 -9.56 5.04 -5.01
CA THR A 169 -8.14 4.80 -5.31
C THR A 169 -7.31 6.00 -4.91
N PHE A 170 -6.21 5.78 -4.21
CA PHE A 170 -5.26 6.84 -3.88
C PHE A 170 -4.73 7.55 -5.11
N PRO A 171 -4.53 8.88 -5.04
CA PRO A 171 -3.85 9.60 -6.11
C PRO A 171 -2.45 9.02 -6.28
N ASN A 172 -2.09 8.69 -7.51
CA ASN A 172 -0.82 8.05 -7.82
C ASN A 172 -0.20 8.69 -9.06
N PHE A 173 1.13 8.67 -9.14
CA PHE A 173 1.86 9.23 -10.27
C PHE A 173 3.08 8.38 -10.61
N TYR A 174 3.34 8.28 -11.91
CA TYR A 174 4.48 7.59 -12.45
C TYR A 174 5.24 8.47 -13.44
N VAL A 175 6.52 8.69 -13.20
CA VAL A 175 7.34 9.56 -14.07
C VAL A 175 8.38 8.80 -14.90
N GLY A 176 8.42 7.47 -14.82
CA GLY A 176 9.19 6.62 -15.71
C GLY A 176 8.73 6.79 -17.17
N ALA A 177 9.66 6.81 -18.11
CA ALA A 177 9.36 7.19 -19.50
C ALA A 177 9.37 6.00 -20.48
N ASN A 178 9.88 4.85 -20.09
CA ASN A 178 10.15 3.75 -21.00
C ASN A 178 9.60 2.42 -20.44
N PRO A 179 9.20 1.49 -21.32
CA PRO A 179 8.91 0.12 -20.91
C PRO A 179 10.11 -0.51 -20.20
N ILE A 180 9.81 -1.28 -19.16
CA ILE A 180 10.80 -2.00 -18.35
C ILE A 180 10.74 -3.46 -18.76
N GLY A 181 11.91 -4.02 -19.13
CA GLY A 181 11.99 -5.44 -19.49
C GLY A 181 11.89 -6.36 -18.27
N PRO A 182 11.55 -7.64 -18.49
CA PRO A 182 11.50 -8.61 -17.41
C PRO A 182 12.85 -8.72 -16.69
N TYR A 183 12.82 -8.78 -15.36
CA TYR A 183 14.01 -8.94 -14.53
C TYR A 183 15.07 -7.83 -14.69
N THR A 184 14.68 -6.64 -15.17
CA THR A 184 15.56 -5.48 -15.22
C THR A 184 15.35 -4.59 -14.00
N ASN A 185 16.42 -3.93 -13.55
CA ASN A 185 16.43 -3.09 -12.34
C ASN A 185 16.32 -1.61 -12.74
N ASP A 186 15.33 -1.24 -13.55
CA ASP A 186 15.17 0.10 -14.10
C ASP A 186 13.90 0.82 -13.58
N ASN A 187 13.21 0.22 -12.59
CA ASN A 187 12.05 0.82 -11.94
C ASN A 187 12.44 1.39 -10.57
N TYR A 188 12.80 2.66 -10.54
CA TYR A 188 13.38 3.29 -9.35
C TYR A 188 12.32 3.99 -8.49
N PRO A 189 12.51 4.06 -7.15
CA PRO A 189 11.60 4.74 -6.21
C PRO A 189 11.24 6.18 -6.58
N GLU A 190 12.16 6.94 -7.21
CA GLU A 190 11.92 8.31 -7.66
C GLU A 190 10.88 8.43 -8.78
N TYR A 191 10.55 7.33 -9.46
CA TYR A 191 9.51 7.33 -10.49
C TYR A 191 8.11 7.13 -9.91
N ILE A 192 8.00 6.73 -8.62
CA ILE A 192 6.82 6.14 -8.05
C ILE A 192 6.26 7.01 -6.93
N TYR A 193 4.95 7.30 -7.01
CA TYR A 193 4.17 7.89 -5.94
C TYR A 193 2.86 7.11 -5.79
N ASN A 194 2.58 6.56 -4.59
CA ASN A 194 1.37 5.82 -4.20
C ASN A 194 1.00 4.66 -5.15
N LEU A 195 1.97 3.84 -5.55
CA LEU A 195 1.77 2.68 -6.40
C LEU A 195 2.14 1.35 -5.72
N GLY A 196 1.76 1.19 -4.46
CA GLY A 196 1.93 -0.05 -3.69
C GLY A 196 3.36 -0.28 -3.22
N SER A 197 4.29 -0.43 -4.14
CA SER A 197 5.73 -0.62 -3.89
C SER A 197 6.50 0.68 -4.00
N LYS A 198 7.54 0.81 -3.22
CA LYS A 198 8.54 1.88 -3.30
C LYS A 198 9.84 1.53 -2.58
N TYR A 199 9.79 0.62 -1.63
CA TYR A 199 10.88 0.28 -0.72
C TYR A 199 11.15 -1.21 -0.77
N MET A 200 12.36 -1.59 -0.34
CA MET A 200 12.75 -3.00 -0.26
C MET A 200 12.00 -3.74 0.85
N CYS A 201 12.05 -5.05 0.79
CA CYS A 201 11.49 -5.97 1.77
C CYS A 201 11.71 -5.50 3.23
N ASN A 202 10.71 -5.68 4.08
CA ASN A 202 10.62 -5.17 5.47
C ASN A 202 10.29 -3.68 5.61
N TRP A 203 10.27 -2.92 4.52
CA TRP A 203 9.85 -1.53 4.52
C TRP A 203 8.61 -1.37 3.65
N GLY A 204 7.53 -0.89 4.25
CA GLY A 204 6.27 -0.63 3.57
C GLY A 204 6.17 0.81 3.07
N HIS A 205 5.34 1.00 2.06
CA HIS A 205 4.88 2.30 1.63
C HIS A 205 3.66 2.71 2.45
N GLY A 206 3.77 3.82 3.17
CA GLY A 206 2.70 4.35 4.02
C GLY A 206 1.71 5.20 3.25
N TYR A 207 0.45 5.15 3.67
CA TYR A 207 -0.68 5.87 3.12
C TYR A 207 -1.38 6.69 4.20
N ASP A 208 -1.75 7.91 3.87
CA ASP A 208 -2.51 8.84 4.69
C ASP A 208 -3.89 9.04 4.04
N LEU A 209 -4.96 8.70 4.74
CA LEU A 209 -6.34 8.83 4.24
C LEU A 209 -6.71 10.29 3.97
N GLY A 210 -6.08 11.23 4.66
CA GLY A 210 -6.25 12.67 4.41
C GLY A 210 -5.84 13.10 3.00
N GLU A 211 -4.98 12.33 2.30
CA GLU A 211 -4.67 12.57 0.90
C GLU A 211 -5.89 12.44 -0.02
N LEU A 212 -6.82 11.55 0.32
CA LEU A 212 -8.05 11.37 -0.44
C LEU A 212 -8.98 12.59 -0.32
N GLN A 213 -9.05 13.21 0.86
CA GLN A 213 -9.78 14.46 1.05
C GLN A 213 -9.15 15.57 0.20
N TYR A 214 -7.83 15.68 0.23
CA TYR A 214 -7.13 16.68 -0.59
C TYR A 214 -7.33 16.43 -2.09
N ALA A 215 -7.23 15.18 -2.54
CA ALA A 215 -7.45 14.82 -3.94
C ALA A 215 -8.89 15.16 -4.39
N TYR A 216 -9.88 14.92 -3.53
CA TYR A 216 -11.27 15.31 -3.78
C TYR A 216 -11.42 16.83 -3.93
N ASP A 217 -10.89 17.60 -2.98
CA ASP A 217 -10.99 19.07 -3.02
C ASP A 217 -10.29 19.62 -4.27
N TYR A 218 -9.14 19.07 -4.65
CA TYR A 218 -8.43 19.41 -5.86
C TYR A 218 -9.24 19.06 -7.12
N ALA A 219 -9.82 17.87 -7.18
CA ALA A 219 -10.64 17.41 -8.30
C ALA A 219 -11.87 18.33 -8.48
N VAL A 220 -12.59 18.63 -7.40
CA VAL A 220 -13.76 19.54 -7.44
C VAL A 220 -13.37 20.93 -7.94
N ALA A 221 -12.23 21.45 -7.50
CA ALA A 221 -11.76 22.78 -7.92
C ALA A 221 -11.34 22.84 -9.41
N HIS A 222 -11.00 21.70 -10.02
CA HIS A 222 -10.52 21.61 -11.40
C HIS A 222 -11.51 20.90 -12.36
N TYR A 223 -12.69 20.54 -11.91
CA TYR A 223 -13.72 19.93 -12.75
C TYR A 223 -14.76 20.95 -13.22
N ASP A 224 -14.99 21.01 -14.53
CA ASP A 224 -16.09 21.75 -15.13
C ASP A 224 -17.20 20.79 -15.56
N ALA A 225 -18.24 20.71 -14.73
CA ALA A 225 -19.39 19.84 -15.00
C ALA A 225 -20.19 20.25 -16.24
N ALA A 226 -20.13 21.51 -16.68
CA ALA A 226 -20.87 21.98 -17.85
C ALA A 226 -20.26 21.51 -19.17
N SER A 227 -18.94 21.37 -19.19
CA SER A 227 -18.20 20.89 -20.38
C SER A 227 -17.70 19.43 -20.21
N ASP A 228 -17.95 18.82 -19.06
CA ASP A 228 -17.42 17.49 -18.68
C ASP A 228 -15.91 17.39 -18.94
N SER A 229 -15.15 18.30 -18.38
CA SER A 229 -13.71 18.42 -18.60
C SER A 229 -12.97 18.90 -17.36
N THR A 230 -11.66 18.72 -17.35
CA THR A 230 -10.79 19.34 -16.37
C THR A 230 -10.38 20.75 -16.83
N THR A 231 -10.28 21.68 -15.89
CA THR A 231 -9.94 23.09 -16.14
C THR A 231 -8.47 23.38 -15.83
N GLY A 232 -7.91 24.35 -16.53
CA GLY A 232 -6.53 24.80 -16.33
C GLY A 232 -5.51 23.71 -16.64
N ASN A 233 -4.40 23.69 -15.88
CA ASN A 233 -3.39 22.65 -15.94
C ASN A 233 -3.64 21.62 -14.83
N SER A 234 -4.82 20.98 -14.83
CA SER A 234 -5.11 19.93 -13.84
C SER A 234 -4.02 18.85 -13.87
N ALA A 235 -3.57 18.45 -12.70
CA ALA A 235 -2.65 17.33 -12.54
C ALA A 235 -3.36 15.98 -12.76
N PHE A 236 -4.68 15.93 -12.50
CA PHE A 236 -5.48 14.74 -12.70
C PHE A 236 -6.06 14.68 -14.11
N SER A 237 -6.14 13.47 -14.65
CA SER A 237 -6.94 13.14 -15.83
C SER A 237 -8.43 13.36 -15.55
N LEU A 238 -9.23 13.50 -16.60
CA LEU A 238 -10.68 13.58 -16.43
C LEU A 238 -11.26 12.32 -15.79
N GLU A 239 -10.73 11.16 -16.14
CA GLU A 239 -11.18 9.87 -15.62
C GLU A 239 -10.95 9.77 -14.11
N TYR A 240 -9.74 10.07 -13.64
CA TYR A 240 -9.44 10.06 -12.21
C TYR A 240 -10.20 11.15 -11.45
N THR A 241 -10.36 12.35 -12.04
CA THR A 241 -11.15 13.44 -11.46
C THR A 241 -12.59 13.00 -11.20
N LYS A 242 -13.22 12.32 -12.13
CA LYS A 242 -14.59 11.79 -11.96
C LYS A 242 -14.64 10.69 -10.92
N HIS A 243 -13.68 9.76 -10.96
CA HIS A 243 -13.58 8.67 -10.01
C HIS A 243 -13.51 9.20 -8.56
N ILE A 244 -12.59 10.12 -8.27
CA ILE A 244 -12.42 10.64 -6.91
C ILE A 244 -13.66 11.41 -6.44
N ILE A 245 -14.30 12.21 -7.30
CA ILE A 245 -15.52 12.97 -6.96
C ILE A 245 -16.68 12.02 -6.65
N GLU A 246 -16.86 10.97 -7.43
CA GLU A 246 -17.93 9.99 -7.25
C GLU A 246 -17.70 9.15 -5.98
N MET A 247 -16.53 8.54 -5.86
CA MET A 247 -16.25 7.59 -4.77
C MET A 247 -16.12 8.26 -3.42
N PHE A 248 -15.62 9.50 -3.34
CA PHE A 248 -15.45 10.20 -2.07
C PHE A 248 -16.76 10.36 -1.28
N SER A 249 -17.89 10.46 -1.97
CA SER A 249 -19.20 10.55 -1.31
C SER A 249 -19.72 9.21 -0.77
N LEU A 250 -19.11 8.10 -1.15
CA LEU A 250 -19.53 6.73 -0.83
C LEU A 250 -18.60 6.05 0.18
N VAL A 251 -17.45 6.64 0.47
CA VAL A 251 -16.44 6.08 1.37
C VAL A 251 -16.29 6.99 2.59
N ASP A 252 -16.43 6.42 3.79
CA ASP A 252 -16.20 7.11 5.06
C ASP A 252 -14.74 6.87 5.50
N LEU A 253 -13.90 7.90 5.45
CA LEU A 253 -12.49 7.83 5.86
C LEU A 253 -12.31 7.52 7.37
N GLY A 254 -13.36 7.70 8.17
CA GLY A 254 -13.38 7.29 9.58
C GLY A 254 -13.77 5.82 9.80
N ASP A 255 -14.06 5.05 8.73
CA ASP A 255 -14.55 3.66 8.82
C ASP A 255 -14.08 2.81 7.62
N ILE A 256 -12.77 2.75 7.38
CA ILE A 256 -12.19 1.95 6.29
C ILE A 256 -12.01 0.50 6.76
N ASN A 257 -12.80 -0.39 6.17
CA ASN A 257 -12.81 -1.81 6.51
C ASN A 257 -12.04 -2.67 5.49
N TYR A 258 -11.76 -2.12 4.30
CA TYR A 258 -11.16 -2.85 3.19
C TYR A 258 -10.02 -2.05 2.55
N VAL A 259 -8.91 -2.73 2.29
CA VAL A 259 -7.82 -2.24 1.44
C VAL A 259 -7.68 -3.19 0.27
N ARG A 260 -7.83 -2.68 -0.96
CA ARG A 260 -7.67 -3.46 -2.19
C ARG A 260 -6.37 -3.10 -2.88
N ILE A 261 -5.67 -4.12 -3.30
CA ILE A 261 -4.45 -4.06 -4.08
C ILE A 261 -4.77 -4.62 -5.46
N ASP A 262 -4.64 -3.79 -6.49
CA ASP A 262 -4.83 -4.18 -7.90
C ASP A 262 -3.47 -4.06 -8.60
N ASP A 263 -2.95 -5.18 -9.08
CA ASP A 263 -1.69 -5.24 -9.80
C ASP A 263 -1.70 -4.39 -11.07
N ILE A 264 -0.58 -3.78 -11.37
CA ILE A 264 -0.34 -3.02 -12.61
C ILE A 264 0.42 -3.91 -13.57
N THR A 265 -0.18 -4.23 -14.71
CA THR A 265 0.39 -5.14 -15.71
C THR A 265 1.80 -4.75 -16.19
N GLY A 266 2.19 -3.49 -16.09
CA GLY A 266 3.55 -3.03 -16.42
C GLY A 266 3.83 -2.81 -17.90
N ASP A 267 2.91 -3.14 -18.78
CA ASP A 267 3.04 -2.99 -20.24
C ASP A 267 2.69 -1.58 -20.77
N GLY A 268 2.34 -0.65 -19.87
CA GLY A 268 1.89 0.70 -20.19
C GLY A 268 0.41 0.81 -20.52
N SER A 269 -0.38 -0.27 -20.41
CA SER A 269 -1.84 -0.22 -20.58
C SER A 269 -2.54 0.40 -19.36
N CYS A 270 -1.95 0.25 -18.18
CA CYS A 270 -2.39 0.93 -16.96
C CYS A 270 -1.89 2.38 -16.94
N VAL A 271 -2.67 3.28 -16.35
CA VAL A 271 -2.34 4.72 -16.32
C VAL A 271 -2.41 5.29 -14.90
N ASP A 272 -1.54 6.25 -14.62
CA ASP A 272 -1.56 6.99 -13.37
C ASP A 272 -2.74 8.00 -13.29
N SER A 273 -2.89 8.65 -12.16
CA SER A 273 -3.97 9.64 -11.94
C SER A 273 -3.90 10.82 -12.90
N ALA A 274 -2.77 11.08 -13.55
CA ALA A 274 -2.62 12.09 -14.59
C ALA A 274 -2.91 11.56 -16.02
N GLY A 275 -3.13 10.23 -16.16
CA GLY A 275 -3.34 9.55 -17.43
C GLY A 275 -2.03 9.23 -18.18
N ASN A 276 -0.90 9.18 -17.49
CA ASN A 276 0.36 8.72 -18.08
C ASN A 276 0.47 7.18 -17.94
N PRO A 277 1.07 6.48 -18.93
CA PRO A 277 1.28 5.05 -18.84
C PRO A 277 2.24 4.71 -17.70
N ILE A 278 1.95 3.60 -17.01
CA ILE A 278 2.79 3.03 -15.95
C ILE A 278 3.51 1.81 -16.52
N TYR A 279 4.79 1.72 -16.19
CA TYR A 279 5.62 0.59 -16.56
C TYR A 279 6.25 -0.01 -15.30
N ASP A 280 6.28 -1.34 -15.23
CA ASP A 280 7.06 -2.09 -14.27
C ASP A 280 7.72 -3.31 -14.93
N PRO A 281 8.47 -4.16 -14.23
CA PRO A 281 9.13 -5.30 -14.84
C PRO A 281 8.15 -6.27 -15.53
N TYR A 282 8.07 -6.24 -16.87
CA TYR A 282 7.10 -7.00 -17.65
C TYR A 282 7.72 -7.59 -18.94
N PRO A 283 7.32 -8.80 -19.36
CA PRO A 283 6.57 -9.80 -18.60
C PRO A 283 7.47 -10.56 -17.62
N SER A 284 7.15 -10.56 -16.33
CA SER A 284 7.77 -11.48 -15.38
C SER A 284 7.10 -12.87 -15.47
N SER A 285 7.68 -13.91 -14.88
CA SER A 285 7.13 -15.25 -14.95
C SER A 285 7.18 -15.96 -13.61
N GLU A 286 6.31 -16.96 -13.43
CA GLU A 286 6.13 -17.76 -12.22
C GLU A 286 5.55 -16.99 -11.02
N SER A 287 6.17 -15.90 -10.56
CA SER A 287 5.69 -14.97 -9.55
C SER A 287 5.41 -13.59 -10.15
N GLY A 288 4.82 -13.55 -11.34
CA GLY A 288 4.54 -12.28 -12.01
C GLY A 288 3.54 -11.43 -11.26
N GLY A 289 3.66 -10.10 -11.45
CA GLY A 289 2.83 -9.09 -10.81
C GLY A 289 3.21 -8.86 -9.35
N PHE A 290 2.49 -7.96 -8.70
CA PHE A 290 2.75 -7.48 -7.35
C PHE A 290 2.82 -8.60 -6.30
N ASP A 291 3.93 -8.68 -5.61
CA ASP A 291 4.23 -9.67 -4.57
C ASP A 291 3.86 -9.13 -3.18
N LEU A 292 2.57 -9.22 -2.81
CA LEU A 292 2.08 -8.68 -1.55
C LEU A 292 2.53 -9.52 -0.35
N ASN A 293 3.25 -8.87 0.57
CA ASN A 293 3.69 -9.46 1.83
C ASN A 293 2.73 -9.18 2.98
N ALA A 294 2.28 -7.93 3.16
CA ALA A 294 1.39 -7.57 4.26
C ALA A 294 0.75 -6.18 4.06
N VAL A 295 -0.31 -5.91 4.84
CA VAL A 295 -0.81 -4.55 5.08
C VAL A 295 -0.86 -4.31 6.58
N GLY A 296 -0.06 -3.32 7.05
CA GLY A 296 0.01 -2.91 8.45
C GLY A 296 -0.83 -1.67 8.72
N VAL A 297 -1.51 -1.63 9.86
CA VAL A 297 -2.41 -0.53 10.25
C VAL A 297 -1.79 0.31 11.36
N ILE A 298 -1.79 1.61 11.18
CA ILE A 298 -1.21 2.61 12.09
C ILE A 298 -2.32 3.30 12.88
N ASN A 299 -3.26 3.96 12.21
CA ASN A 299 -4.41 4.57 12.85
C ASN A 299 -5.59 3.61 12.80
N TYR A 300 -5.86 2.99 13.94
CA TYR A 300 -6.71 1.81 14.05
C TYR A 300 -7.70 1.95 15.18
N ALA A 301 -8.97 1.83 14.88
CA ALA A 301 -10.03 1.71 15.86
C ALA A 301 -10.47 0.24 15.95
N PRO A 302 -9.91 -0.55 16.89
CA PRO A 302 -10.27 -1.96 17.00
C PRO A 302 -11.77 -2.08 17.25
N ALA A 303 -12.41 -3.08 16.63
CA ALA A 303 -13.82 -3.33 16.75
C ALA A 303 -14.25 -3.36 18.24
N VAL A 304 -15.25 -2.58 18.57
CA VAL A 304 -15.85 -2.64 19.92
C VAL A 304 -16.46 -4.04 20.06
N PRO A 305 -16.07 -4.82 21.08
CA PRO A 305 -16.65 -6.15 21.27
C PRO A 305 -18.17 -6.06 21.34
N GLU A 306 -18.86 -6.88 20.56
CA GLU A 306 -20.31 -6.95 20.57
C GLU A 306 -20.84 -7.10 22.01
N PRO A 307 -21.94 -6.47 22.38
CA PRO A 307 -22.49 -6.51 23.74
C PRO A 307 -22.66 -7.92 24.29
N GLU A 308 -22.93 -8.90 23.44
CA GLU A 308 -23.04 -10.31 23.80
C GLU A 308 -21.69 -10.90 24.27
N THR A 309 -20.59 -10.51 23.62
CA THR A 309 -19.23 -10.95 24.02
C THR A 309 -18.83 -10.31 25.34
N VAL A 310 -19.17 -9.06 25.56
CA VAL A 310 -18.95 -8.35 26.83
C VAL A 310 -19.80 -8.98 27.95
N ALA A 311 -21.06 -9.31 27.67
CA ALA A 311 -21.95 -9.99 28.64
C ALA A 311 -21.45 -11.36 29.00
N ALA A 312 -20.93 -12.15 28.03
CA ALA A 312 -20.33 -13.45 28.27
C ALA A 312 -19.05 -13.37 29.15
N ALA A 313 -18.18 -12.39 28.86
CA ALA A 313 -16.97 -12.16 29.66
C ALA A 313 -17.32 -11.74 31.10
N LEU A 314 -18.28 -10.81 31.29
CA LEU A 314 -18.75 -10.41 32.61
C LEU A 314 -19.43 -11.57 33.36
N GLY A 315 -20.19 -12.42 32.65
CA GLY A 315 -20.81 -13.62 33.20
C GLY A 315 -19.77 -14.63 33.74
N LEU A 316 -18.67 -14.82 33.01
CA LEU A 316 -17.56 -15.68 33.43
C LEU A 316 -16.85 -15.14 34.69
N PHE A 317 -16.63 -13.83 34.76
CA PHE A 317 -16.05 -13.19 35.96
C PHE A 317 -16.98 -13.30 37.18
N ALA A 318 -18.30 -13.13 37.02
CA ALA A 318 -19.25 -13.30 38.07
C ALA A 318 -19.33 -14.74 38.58
N ALA A 319 -19.27 -15.73 37.68
CA ALA A 319 -19.26 -17.15 38.03
C ALA A 319 -17.98 -17.53 38.78
N ALA A 320 -16.82 -17.03 38.37
CA ALA A 320 -15.54 -17.26 39.05
C ALA A 320 -15.52 -16.65 40.47
N ALA A 321 -16.06 -15.43 40.62
CA ALA A 321 -16.20 -14.75 41.91
C ALA A 321 -17.14 -15.49 42.87
N ALA A 322 -18.25 -16.06 42.36
CA ALA A 322 -19.20 -16.86 43.16
C ALA A 322 -18.60 -18.21 43.58
N ALA A 323 -17.80 -18.86 42.71
CA ALA A 323 -17.13 -20.10 43.04
C ALA A 323 -16.03 -19.91 44.09
N GLY A 324 -15.33 -18.78 44.11
CA GLY A 324 -14.33 -18.44 45.12
C GLY A 324 -14.89 -18.18 46.51
N LYS A 325 -16.17 -17.77 46.67
CA LYS A 325 -16.83 -17.55 47.93
C LYS A 325 -17.38 -18.82 48.58
N ARG A 326 -17.48 -19.94 47.87
CA ARG A 326 -17.92 -21.25 48.38
C ARG A 326 -16.82 -22.13 48.95
N ARG A 327 -15.56 -21.66 48.94
CA ARG A 327 -14.38 -22.37 49.45
C ARG A 327 -13.74 -21.76 50.70
N LYS A 328 -14.53 -20.97 51.46
CA LYS A 328 -14.12 -20.47 52.78
C LYS A 328 -15.08 -21.01 53.84
#